data_05857f042a60f1aeea9fe58997bc13d7
#
_entry.id   05857f042a60f1aeea9fe58997bc13d7
#
_cell.length_a   1.000
_cell.length_b   1.000
_cell.length_c   1.000
_cell.angle_alpha   90.00
_cell.angle_beta   90.00
_cell.angle_gamma   90.00
#
_symmetry.space_group_name_H-M   'P 1'
#
loop_
_entity.id
_entity.type
_entity.pdbx_description
1 polymer ?
#
loop_
_entity_poly.entity_id
_entity_poly.type
_entity_poly.pdbx_seq_one_letter_code
_entity_poly.pdbx_strand_id
1 'polypeptide(L)'
;MKSPERPSPEPIGDKIKRLREIRGYSVRHAAALAGISHTQWGRIEKGQRSADNRFQLADIAQALKVSLADLTGAAGLVAGDYAHTRTAVAQTMQAVIEADLEDPPLAAPVPMDLLLQRLDLAQSLRFKCDYTGASTVLPELLKGLHATSFGQDRPRALRGLVLAQETASFVVRYLGDPASAVMIADRSRQAATALGDPVVMGLSAWTQAHAAAGCGLYPRAQRIADRAVADLEQAPGLPDGREMLGQLLMVAAFTRYAQGDVGGAASAVAEAERLAELTGQSAALGLNFGPTNIRFWQVNMDADGAHPGRAVEIARHVNPNDVPVVSRQAGFHIDVARALANIGQDQAAIRQFLLAERLAPQRVRMSPIVQETARGMLERARRGTGWVELRGLCERVGVAL
;
A
#
# COMPACT_ATOMS: atom_id res chain seq x y z
N MET A 1 36.41 2.07 15.93
CA MET A 1 36.08 1.85 14.54
C MET A 1 34.78 2.63 14.27
N LYS A 2 34.82 3.66 13.40
CA LYS A 2 33.58 4.35 12.94
C LYS A 2 32.79 3.34 12.11
N SER A 3 31.55 3.10 12.48
CA SER A 3 30.62 2.34 11.62
C SER A 3 30.60 2.99 10.23
N PRO A 4 30.59 2.21 9.13
CA PRO A 4 30.52 2.80 7.80
C PRO A 4 29.29 3.68 7.69
N GLU A 5 29.47 4.96 7.32
CA GLU A 5 28.40 5.90 7.06
C GLU A 5 27.46 5.27 6.02
N ARG A 6 26.20 5.14 6.38
CA ARG A 6 25.15 4.65 5.48
C ARG A 6 25.00 5.65 4.34
N PRO A 7 25.05 5.23 3.07
CA PRO A 7 24.65 6.10 1.99
C PRO A 7 23.14 6.42 2.22
N SER A 8 22.85 7.69 2.49
CA SER A 8 21.45 8.15 2.54
C SER A 8 20.79 7.90 1.19
N PRO A 9 19.55 7.43 1.16
CA PRO A 9 18.83 7.27 -0.10
C PRO A 9 18.78 8.61 -0.83
N GLU A 10 19.09 8.59 -2.13
CA GLU A 10 18.99 9.77 -3.01
C GLU A 10 17.60 10.41 -2.87
N PRO A 11 17.50 11.72 -2.62
CA PRO A 11 16.21 12.42 -2.55
C PRO A 11 15.40 12.20 -3.84
N ILE A 12 14.07 12.09 -3.70
CA ILE A 12 13.20 11.88 -4.88
C ILE A 12 13.32 13.06 -5.85
N GLY A 13 13.47 14.29 -5.35
CA GLY A 13 13.68 15.48 -6.20
C GLY A 13 14.94 15.40 -7.06
N ASP A 14 16.06 14.91 -6.50
CA ASP A 14 17.32 14.73 -7.23
C ASP A 14 17.18 13.63 -8.30
N LYS A 15 16.48 12.53 -8.00
CA LYS A 15 16.17 11.49 -8.98
C LYS A 15 15.31 12.03 -10.13
N ILE A 16 14.27 12.80 -9.82
CA ILE A 16 13.41 13.44 -10.83
C ILE A 16 14.26 14.33 -11.75
N LYS A 17 15.13 15.17 -11.17
CA LYS A 17 16.04 16.03 -11.93
C LYS A 17 16.95 15.21 -12.86
N ARG A 18 17.64 14.21 -12.31
CA ARG A 18 18.56 13.35 -13.06
C ARG A 18 17.85 12.61 -14.19
N LEU A 19 16.66 12.04 -13.96
CA LEU A 19 15.89 11.33 -14.98
C LEU A 19 15.37 12.29 -16.06
N ARG A 20 14.94 13.49 -15.70
CA ARG A 20 14.56 14.53 -16.67
C ARG A 20 15.74 14.93 -17.58
N GLU A 21 16.93 15.11 -17.00
CA GLU A 21 18.15 15.46 -17.75
C GLU A 21 18.59 14.33 -18.70
N ILE A 22 18.53 13.08 -18.25
CA ILE A 22 18.79 11.90 -19.11
C ILE A 22 17.83 11.85 -20.30
N ARG A 23 16.57 12.28 -20.12
CA ARG A 23 15.55 12.35 -21.20
C ARG A 23 15.73 13.58 -22.11
N GLY A 24 16.62 14.51 -21.77
CA GLY A 24 16.78 15.77 -22.49
C GLY A 24 15.57 16.71 -22.36
N TYR A 25 14.72 16.54 -21.35
CA TYR A 25 13.52 17.35 -21.18
C TYR A 25 13.84 18.67 -20.46
N SER A 26 13.29 19.80 -20.97
CA SER A 26 13.26 21.03 -20.20
C SER A 26 12.29 20.90 -19.02
N VAL A 27 12.48 21.68 -17.95
CA VAL A 27 11.55 21.73 -16.80
C VAL A 27 10.12 22.03 -17.24
N ARG A 28 9.94 22.96 -18.19
CA ARG A 28 8.61 23.30 -18.74
C ARG A 28 7.94 22.12 -19.45
N HIS A 29 8.71 21.41 -20.26
CA HIS A 29 8.20 20.26 -21.02
C HIS A 29 7.81 19.12 -20.09
N ALA A 30 8.69 18.75 -19.15
CA ALA A 30 8.42 17.68 -18.19
C ALA A 30 7.23 18.01 -17.28
N ALA A 31 7.13 19.25 -16.80
CA ALA A 31 6.00 19.70 -15.98
C ALA A 31 4.67 19.64 -16.75
N ALA A 32 4.66 20.05 -18.03
CA ALA A 32 3.46 19.96 -18.87
C ALA A 32 3.00 18.51 -19.07
N LEU A 33 3.94 17.56 -19.27
CA LEU A 33 3.64 16.14 -19.39
C LEU A 33 3.04 15.55 -18.09
N ALA A 34 3.47 16.04 -16.93
CA ALA A 34 2.98 15.62 -15.62
C ALA A 34 1.74 16.42 -15.13
N GLY A 35 1.21 17.35 -15.94
CA GLY A 35 0.03 18.15 -15.56
C GLY A 35 0.26 19.11 -14.39
N ILE A 36 1.52 19.49 -14.08
CA ILE A 36 1.85 20.42 -12.99
C ILE A 36 2.54 21.68 -13.52
N SER A 37 2.57 22.75 -12.71
CA SER A 37 3.26 23.98 -13.12
C SER A 37 4.78 23.78 -13.13
N HIS A 38 5.48 24.48 -14.04
CA HIS A 38 6.95 24.46 -14.10
C HIS A 38 7.60 24.96 -12.78
N THR A 39 6.93 25.88 -12.10
CA THR A 39 7.38 26.37 -10.79
C THR A 39 7.31 25.27 -9.72
N GLN A 40 6.22 24.50 -9.72
CA GLN A 40 6.05 23.36 -8.82
C GLN A 40 7.10 22.28 -9.09
N TRP A 41 7.30 21.92 -10.35
CA TRP A 41 8.35 20.98 -10.75
C TRP A 41 9.73 21.42 -10.27
N GLY A 42 10.12 22.68 -10.55
CA GLY A 42 11.42 23.22 -10.14
C GLY A 42 11.62 23.28 -8.63
N ARG A 43 10.54 23.47 -7.84
CA ARG A 43 10.62 23.40 -6.36
C ARG A 43 10.82 21.98 -5.87
N ILE A 44 10.23 20.97 -6.52
CA ILE A 44 10.45 19.56 -6.21
C ILE A 44 11.91 19.17 -6.48
N GLU A 45 12.45 19.49 -7.65
CA GLU A 45 13.85 19.22 -7.99
C GLU A 45 14.86 19.90 -7.06
N LYS A 46 14.49 21.02 -6.43
CA LYS A 46 15.33 21.77 -5.50
C LYS A 46 15.11 21.37 -4.03
N GLY A 47 14.28 20.37 -3.76
CA GLY A 47 13.89 20.00 -2.38
C GLY A 47 13.07 21.07 -1.65
N GLN A 48 12.65 22.16 -2.33
CA GLN A 48 11.86 23.25 -1.74
C GLN A 48 10.38 22.87 -1.53
N ARG A 49 9.94 21.79 -2.14
CA ARG A 49 8.65 21.15 -1.98
C ARG A 49 8.86 19.65 -1.85
N SER A 50 8.26 19.06 -0.83
CA SER A 50 8.30 17.61 -0.62
C SER A 50 7.69 16.85 -1.80
N ALA A 51 8.33 15.77 -2.23
CA ALA A 51 7.86 14.84 -3.24
C ALA A 51 7.13 13.65 -2.55
N ASP A 52 6.13 13.94 -1.71
CA ASP A 52 5.42 12.98 -0.88
C ASP A 52 3.97 12.71 -1.32
N ASN A 53 3.50 13.38 -2.36
CA ASN A 53 2.16 13.19 -2.93
C ASN A 53 2.19 12.02 -3.92
N ARG A 54 1.47 10.94 -3.60
CA ARG A 54 1.46 9.69 -4.39
C ARG A 54 0.87 9.87 -5.79
N PHE A 55 -0.18 10.69 -5.92
CA PHE A 55 -0.81 10.93 -7.22
C PHE A 55 0.14 11.71 -8.14
N GLN A 56 0.73 12.77 -7.62
CA GLN A 56 1.70 13.57 -8.35
C GLN A 56 2.95 12.78 -8.73
N LEU A 57 3.44 11.91 -7.83
CA LEU A 57 4.59 11.04 -8.14
C LEU A 57 4.28 10.06 -9.27
N ALA A 58 3.05 9.55 -9.35
CA ALA A 58 2.63 8.67 -10.45
C ALA A 58 2.62 9.45 -11.79
N ASP A 59 2.10 10.67 -11.80
CA ASP A 59 2.09 11.54 -13.00
C ASP A 59 3.51 11.89 -13.45
N ILE A 60 4.40 12.20 -12.49
CA ILE A 60 5.82 12.47 -12.77
C ILE A 60 6.52 11.21 -13.32
N ALA A 61 6.27 10.04 -12.74
CA ALA A 61 6.82 8.78 -13.23
C ALA A 61 6.38 8.49 -14.66
N GLN A 62 5.10 8.69 -14.97
CA GLN A 62 4.55 8.55 -16.31
C GLN A 62 5.18 9.55 -17.29
N ALA A 63 5.31 10.82 -16.91
CA ALA A 63 5.94 11.87 -17.71
C ALA A 63 7.40 11.53 -18.04
N LEU A 64 8.13 10.98 -17.08
CA LEU A 64 9.53 10.57 -17.23
C LEU A 64 9.68 9.15 -17.83
N LYS A 65 8.59 8.44 -18.13
CA LYS A 65 8.58 7.06 -18.66
C LYS A 65 9.42 6.10 -17.80
N VAL A 66 9.21 6.14 -16.50
CA VAL A 66 9.81 5.25 -15.50
C VAL A 66 8.71 4.68 -14.61
N SER A 67 9.02 3.62 -13.85
CA SER A 67 8.08 3.14 -12.84
C SER A 67 8.04 4.08 -11.61
N LEU A 68 6.94 4.07 -10.88
CA LEU A 68 6.87 4.78 -9.60
C LEU A 68 7.95 4.29 -8.62
N ALA A 69 8.28 2.99 -8.66
CA ALA A 69 9.34 2.41 -7.83
C ALA A 69 10.73 2.95 -8.18
N ASP A 70 11.01 3.28 -9.44
CA ASP A 70 12.28 3.90 -9.84
C ASP A 70 12.44 5.30 -9.22
N LEU A 71 11.33 6.04 -9.08
CA LEU A 71 11.36 7.34 -8.41
C LEU A 71 11.50 7.21 -6.90
N THR A 72 10.64 6.40 -6.27
CA THR A 72 10.58 6.30 -4.81
C THR A 72 11.76 5.49 -4.24
N GLY A 73 12.30 4.56 -5.03
CA GLY A 73 13.34 3.62 -4.59
C GLY A 73 12.78 2.56 -3.63
N ALA A 74 13.52 1.50 -3.42
CA ALA A 74 13.33 0.64 -2.27
C ALA A 74 13.75 1.41 -1.02
N ALA A 75 12.85 1.59 -0.05
CA ALA A 75 13.19 2.26 1.20
C ALA A 75 14.42 1.61 1.83
N GLY A 76 15.31 2.44 2.38
CA GLY A 76 16.60 2.01 2.90
C GLY A 76 16.47 1.01 4.06
N LEU A 77 16.41 -0.26 3.73
CA LEU A 77 16.62 -1.33 4.67
C LEU A 77 18.07 -1.27 5.17
N VAL A 78 18.27 -1.48 6.44
CA VAL A 78 19.61 -1.69 7.01
C VAL A 78 20.31 -2.80 6.21
N ALA A 79 21.58 -2.64 5.84
CA ALA A 79 22.27 -3.52 4.89
C ALA A 79 22.15 -5.03 5.21
N GLY A 80 22.08 -5.41 6.50
CA GLY A 80 21.86 -6.81 6.94
C GLY A 80 20.42 -7.28 6.71
N ASP A 81 19.43 -6.44 7.01
CA ASP A 81 18.00 -6.74 6.81
C ASP A 81 17.64 -6.76 5.32
N TYR A 82 18.39 -6.02 4.48
CA TYR A 82 18.16 -5.96 3.04
C TYR A 82 18.42 -7.31 2.34
N ALA A 83 19.50 -8.00 2.68
CA ALA A 83 19.83 -9.30 2.09
C ALA A 83 18.77 -10.36 2.46
N HIS A 84 18.40 -10.45 3.74
CA HIS A 84 17.37 -11.36 4.22
C HIS A 84 16.01 -11.06 3.58
N THR A 85 15.62 -9.81 3.52
CA THR A 85 14.34 -9.38 2.91
C THR A 85 14.29 -9.72 1.42
N ARG A 86 15.36 -9.45 0.67
CA ARG A 86 15.44 -9.83 -0.76
C ARG A 86 15.33 -11.34 -0.96
N THR A 87 16.01 -12.13 -0.14
CA THR A 87 15.91 -13.59 -0.19
C THR A 87 14.49 -14.06 0.07
N ALA A 88 13.84 -13.53 1.11
CA ALA A 88 12.47 -13.90 1.46
C ALA A 88 11.45 -13.49 0.37
N VAL A 89 11.62 -12.31 -0.23
CA VAL A 89 10.81 -11.89 -1.40
C VAL A 89 11.03 -12.82 -2.58
N ALA A 90 12.28 -13.16 -2.90
CA ALA A 90 12.59 -14.08 -4.01
C ALA A 90 12.00 -15.49 -3.78
N GLN A 91 12.10 -16.02 -2.57
CA GLN A 91 11.50 -17.32 -2.20
C GLN A 91 9.98 -17.27 -2.28
N THR A 92 9.34 -16.18 -1.84
CA THR A 92 7.89 -15.99 -1.97
C THR A 92 7.49 -15.94 -3.44
N MET A 93 8.22 -15.20 -4.28
CA MET A 93 7.98 -15.15 -5.72
C MET A 93 8.13 -16.50 -6.39
N GLN A 94 9.19 -17.25 -6.05
CA GLN A 94 9.38 -18.61 -6.56
C GLN A 94 8.18 -19.49 -6.20
N ALA A 95 7.74 -19.50 -4.95
CA ALA A 95 6.59 -20.28 -4.52
C ALA A 95 5.28 -19.89 -5.23
N VAL A 96 5.10 -18.58 -5.53
CA VAL A 96 3.94 -18.10 -6.31
C VAL A 96 4.01 -18.54 -7.77
N ILE A 97 5.19 -18.53 -8.39
CA ILE A 97 5.39 -18.99 -9.77
C ILE A 97 5.14 -20.49 -9.88
N GLU A 98 5.64 -21.27 -8.93
CA GLU A 98 5.48 -22.71 -8.85
C GLU A 98 4.03 -23.14 -8.54
N ALA A 99 3.22 -22.27 -7.91
CA ALA A 99 1.82 -22.55 -7.59
C ALA A 99 0.92 -22.40 -8.83
N ASP A 100 1.16 -23.20 -9.85
CA ASP A 100 0.34 -23.27 -11.06
C ASP A 100 -0.71 -24.38 -10.94
N LEU A 101 -1.99 -24.03 -11.11
CA LEU A 101 -3.10 -24.98 -11.00
C LEU A 101 -3.22 -25.94 -12.18
N GLU A 102 -2.47 -25.72 -13.25
CA GLU A 102 -2.38 -26.62 -14.41
C GLU A 102 -1.20 -27.58 -14.28
N ASP A 103 -0.26 -27.33 -13.33
CA ASP A 103 0.93 -28.13 -13.11
C ASP A 103 0.95 -28.72 -11.67
N PRO A 104 0.51 -29.98 -11.47
CA PRO A 104 0.47 -30.58 -10.15
C PRO A 104 1.89 -30.75 -9.58
N PRO A 105 2.12 -30.31 -8.33
CA PRO A 105 3.44 -30.41 -7.72
C PRO A 105 3.80 -31.86 -7.37
N LEU A 106 5.10 -32.17 -7.34
CA LEU A 106 5.61 -33.45 -6.87
C LEU A 106 5.48 -33.61 -5.35
N ALA A 107 5.28 -32.52 -4.60
CA ALA A 107 5.16 -32.52 -3.16
C ALA A 107 3.82 -33.14 -2.72
N ALA A 108 3.86 -33.95 -1.65
CA ALA A 108 2.65 -34.50 -1.05
C ALA A 108 1.77 -33.40 -0.43
N PRO A 109 0.42 -33.56 -0.44
CA PRO A 109 -0.49 -32.68 0.26
C PRO A 109 -0.14 -32.53 1.74
N VAL A 110 -0.28 -31.32 2.26
CA VAL A 110 -0.09 -31.01 3.69
C VAL A 110 -1.45 -30.97 4.38
N PRO A 111 -1.58 -31.42 5.65
CA PRO A 111 -2.84 -31.34 6.37
C PRO A 111 -3.39 -29.92 6.40
N MET A 112 -4.66 -29.78 6.01
CA MET A 112 -5.28 -28.46 5.81
C MET A 112 -5.31 -27.62 7.10
N ASP A 113 -5.49 -28.24 8.26
CA ASP A 113 -5.51 -27.52 9.54
C ASP A 113 -4.16 -26.90 9.89
N LEU A 114 -3.04 -27.53 9.52
CA LEU A 114 -1.70 -26.95 9.67
C LEU A 114 -1.51 -25.75 8.72
N LEU A 115 -2.04 -25.85 7.48
CA LEU A 115 -1.98 -24.76 6.51
C LEU A 115 -2.82 -23.56 6.97
N LEU A 116 -3.99 -23.78 7.56
CA LEU A 116 -4.81 -22.70 8.13
C LEU A 116 -4.11 -22.01 9.30
N GLN A 117 -3.46 -22.76 10.20
CA GLN A 117 -2.67 -22.16 11.29
C GLN A 117 -1.51 -21.29 10.74
N ARG A 118 -0.82 -21.74 9.68
CA ARG A 118 0.23 -20.96 9.04
C ARG A 118 -0.32 -19.72 8.33
N LEU A 119 -1.51 -19.83 7.72
CA LEU A 119 -2.20 -18.70 7.09
C LEU A 119 -2.56 -17.65 8.13
N ASP A 120 -3.17 -18.05 9.24
CA ASP A 120 -3.52 -17.14 10.35
C ASP A 120 -2.27 -16.46 10.91
N LEU A 121 -1.16 -17.18 11.04
CA LEU A 121 0.12 -16.59 11.46
C LEU A 121 0.61 -15.55 10.46
N ALA A 122 0.65 -15.87 9.16
CA ALA A 122 1.11 -14.95 8.13
C ALA A 122 0.25 -13.67 8.07
N GLN A 123 -1.07 -13.80 8.15
CA GLN A 123 -2.01 -12.68 8.21
C GLN A 123 -1.84 -11.85 9.49
N SER A 124 -1.69 -12.49 10.66
CA SER A 124 -1.44 -11.79 11.92
C SER A 124 -0.17 -10.96 11.87
N LEU A 125 0.94 -11.53 11.36
CA LEU A 125 2.20 -10.82 11.18
C LEU A 125 2.05 -9.62 10.23
N ARG A 126 1.36 -9.80 9.09
CA ARG A 126 1.06 -8.71 8.15
C ARG A 126 0.23 -7.60 8.81
N PHE A 127 -0.81 -7.95 9.55
CA PHE A 127 -1.67 -6.97 10.24
C PHE A 127 -0.92 -6.20 11.33
N LYS A 128 0.08 -6.81 11.96
CA LYS A 128 1.01 -6.17 12.91
C LYS A 128 2.16 -5.41 12.21
N CYS A 129 2.20 -5.42 10.87
CA CYS A 129 3.28 -4.83 10.07
C CYS A 129 4.66 -5.47 10.31
N ASP A 130 4.71 -6.72 10.75
CA ASP A 130 5.92 -7.54 10.74
C ASP A 130 6.05 -8.24 9.37
N TYR A 131 6.45 -7.47 8.37
CA TYR A 131 6.54 -7.96 6.98
C TYR A 131 7.68 -8.95 6.80
N THR A 132 8.78 -8.75 7.52
CA THR A 132 9.92 -9.68 7.50
C THR A 132 9.50 -11.02 8.08
N GLY A 133 8.84 -11.05 9.24
CA GLY A 133 8.31 -12.28 9.82
C GLY A 133 7.28 -12.97 8.91
N ALA A 134 6.34 -12.21 8.33
CA ALA A 134 5.35 -12.77 7.41
C ALA A 134 6.02 -13.41 6.18
N SER A 135 7.06 -12.78 5.62
CA SER A 135 7.76 -13.29 4.43
C SER A 135 8.46 -14.63 4.66
N THR A 136 8.82 -14.99 5.89
CA THR A 136 9.42 -16.30 6.20
C THR A 136 8.41 -17.44 6.23
N VAL A 137 7.13 -17.14 6.48
CA VAL A 137 6.05 -18.14 6.56
C VAL A 137 5.44 -18.43 5.18
N LEU A 138 5.37 -17.41 4.32
CA LEU A 138 4.64 -17.44 3.05
C LEU A 138 5.12 -18.49 2.04
N PRO A 139 6.43 -18.75 1.80
CA PRO A 139 6.88 -19.69 0.78
C PRO A 139 6.35 -21.11 1.01
N GLU A 140 6.53 -21.64 2.21
CA GLU A 140 6.09 -23.00 2.54
C GLU A 140 4.56 -23.12 2.67
N LEU A 141 3.88 -22.04 3.08
CA LEU A 141 2.43 -21.96 3.07
C LEU A 141 1.87 -22.06 1.64
N LEU A 142 2.40 -21.28 0.71
CA LEU A 142 1.97 -21.27 -0.70
C LEU A 142 2.18 -22.62 -1.37
N LYS A 143 3.37 -23.24 -1.19
CA LYS A 143 3.67 -24.58 -1.71
C LYS A 143 2.72 -25.63 -1.14
N GLY A 144 2.49 -25.61 0.18
CA GLY A 144 1.59 -26.57 0.84
C GLY A 144 0.14 -26.42 0.37
N LEU A 145 -0.37 -25.18 0.25
CA LEU A 145 -1.71 -24.93 -0.27
C LEU A 145 -1.84 -25.34 -1.73
N HIS A 146 -0.82 -25.09 -2.56
CA HIS A 146 -0.78 -25.54 -3.94
C HIS A 146 -0.86 -27.08 -4.02
N ALA A 147 -0.01 -27.80 -3.29
CA ALA A 147 -0.05 -29.27 -3.27
C ALA A 147 -1.40 -29.82 -2.81
N THR A 148 -2.01 -29.21 -1.77
CA THR A 148 -3.30 -29.63 -1.23
C THR A 148 -4.47 -29.29 -2.17
N SER A 149 -4.31 -28.33 -3.07
CA SER A 149 -5.34 -27.95 -4.05
C SER A 149 -5.61 -29.01 -5.12
N PHE A 150 -4.79 -30.04 -5.22
CA PHE A 150 -4.99 -31.22 -6.10
C PHE A 150 -5.63 -32.41 -5.35
N GLY A 151 -5.92 -32.30 -4.06
CA GLY A 151 -6.49 -33.33 -3.21
C GLY A 151 -7.97 -33.11 -2.88
N GLN A 152 -8.42 -33.84 -1.85
CA GLN A 152 -9.81 -33.79 -1.38
C GLN A 152 -10.20 -32.43 -0.76
N ASP A 153 -9.25 -31.72 -0.18
CA ASP A 153 -9.45 -30.40 0.42
C ASP A 153 -9.35 -29.24 -0.61
N ARG A 154 -9.48 -29.55 -1.92
CA ARG A 154 -9.32 -28.56 -3.00
C ARG A 154 -10.03 -27.22 -2.74
N PRO A 155 -11.33 -27.16 -2.40
CA PRO A 155 -12.01 -25.85 -2.21
C PRO A 155 -11.40 -25.02 -1.07
N ARG A 156 -11.05 -25.68 0.05
CA ARG A 156 -10.40 -25.02 1.20
C ARG A 156 -9.00 -24.53 0.85
N ALA A 157 -8.25 -25.35 0.10
CA ALA A 157 -6.90 -25.00 -0.34
C ALA A 157 -6.90 -23.84 -1.36
N LEU A 158 -7.84 -23.82 -2.33
CA LEU A 158 -8.00 -22.70 -3.27
C LEU A 158 -8.34 -21.38 -2.55
N ARG A 159 -9.29 -21.42 -1.59
CA ARG A 159 -9.57 -20.25 -0.76
C ARG A 159 -8.33 -19.81 0.02
N GLY A 160 -7.61 -20.76 0.61
CA GLY A 160 -6.34 -20.50 1.31
C GLY A 160 -5.28 -19.87 0.41
N LEU A 161 -5.16 -20.32 -0.85
CA LEU A 161 -4.24 -19.74 -1.84
C LEU A 161 -4.56 -18.27 -2.13
N VAL A 162 -5.84 -17.92 -2.32
CA VAL A 162 -6.24 -16.52 -2.55
C VAL A 162 -5.85 -15.64 -1.35
N LEU A 163 -6.13 -16.09 -0.12
CA LEU A 163 -5.80 -15.36 1.11
C LEU A 163 -4.28 -15.26 1.34
N ALA A 164 -3.53 -16.33 1.05
CA ALA A 164 -2.07 -16.33 1.16
C ALA A 164 -1.42 -15.40 0.11
N GLN A 165 -1.94 -15.40 -1.13
CA GLN A 165 -1.46 -14.52 -2.19
C GLN A 165 -1.84 -13.06 -1.96
N GLU A 166 -3.04 -12.78 -1.38
CA GLU A 166 -3.39 -11.44 -0.88
C GLU A 166 -2.36 -10.98 0.15
N THR A 167 -2.10 -11.80 1.16
CA THR A 167 -1.12 -11.51 2.20
C THR A 167 0.27 -11.28 1.62
N ALA A 168 0.74 -12.16 0.72
CA ALA A 168 2.03 -12.06 0.05
C ALA A 168 2.16 -10.78 -0.79
N SER A 169 1.11 -10.40 -1.53
CA SER A 169 1.09 -9.17 -2.33
C SER A 169 1.32 -7.93 -1.47
N PHE A 170 0.63 -7.81 -0.33
CA PHE A 170 0.84 -6.69 0.58
C PHE A 170 2.23 -6.72 1.24
N VAL A 171 2.68 -7.88 1.71
CA VAL A 171 4.00 -8.05 2.33
C VAL A 171 5.11 -7.63 1.35
N VAL A 172 5.12 -8.19 0.15
CA VAL A 172 6.13 -7.90 -0.88
C VAL A 172 6.12 -6.42 -1.28
N ARG A 173 4.95 -5.83 -1.44
CA ARG A 173 4.81 -4.39 -1.71
C ARG A 173 5.43 -3.53 -0.62
N TYR A 174 5.16 -3.83 0.67
CA TYR A 174 5.71 -3.05 1.78
C TYR A 174 7.20 -3.33 2.02
N LEU A 175 7.71 -4.46 1.55
CA LEU A 175 9.14 -4.75 1.49
C LEU A 175 9.86 -4.06 0.31
N GLY A 176 9.13 -3.27 -0.49
CA GLY A 176 9.69 -2.39 -1.51
C GLY A 176 9.68 -2.95 -2.95
N ASP A 177 8.94 -4.04 -3.21
CA ASP A 177 8.79 -4.60 -4.56
C ASP A 177 7.31 -4.59 -5.01
N PRO A 178 6.78 -3.42 -5.41
CA PRO A 178 5.40 -3.30 -5.86
C PRO A 178 5.13 -4.01 -7.19
N ALA A 179 6.14 -4.22 -8.04
CA ALA A 179 5.97 -4.93 -9.31
C ALA A 179 5.69 -6.42 -9.08
N SER A 180 6.47 -7.08 -8.23
CA SER A 180 6.22 -8.46 -7.80
C SER A 180 4.88 -8.60 -7.09
N ALA A 181 4.47 -7.60 -6.30
CA ALA A 181 3.15 -7.60 -5.66
C ALA A 181 1.99 -7.66 -6.67
N VAL A 182 2.11 -6.99 -7.83
CA VAL A 182 1.12 -7.08 -8.92
C VAL A 182 1.09 -8.50 -9.50
N MET A 183 2.23 -9.13 -9.72
CA MET A 183 2.31 -10.50 -10.24
C MET A 183 1.65 -11.50 -9.28
N ILE A 184 1.91 -11.36 -7.98
CA ILE A 184 1.29 -12.20 -6.94
C ILE A 184 -0.23 -12.01 -6.94
N ALA A 185 -0.71 -10.77 -6.99
CA ALA A 185 -2.13 -10.46 -7.04
C ALA A 185 -2.81 -11.00 -8.30
N ASP A 186 -2.16 -10.93 -9.47
CA ASP A 186 -2.69 -11.50 -10.70
C ASP A 186 -2.76 -13.04 -10.63
N ARG A 187 -1.83 -13.70 -9.94
CA ARG A 187 -1.87 -15.17 -9.75
C ARG A 187 -3.05 -15.60 -8.88
N SER A 188 -3.47 -14.79 -7.89
CA SER A 188 -4.62 -15.11 -7.03
C SER A 188 -5.92 -15.30 -7.81
N ARG A 189 -6.04 -14.68 -8.99
CA ARG A 189 -7.21 -14.81 -9.86
C ARG A 189 -7.43 -16.24 -10.36
N GLN A 190 -6.37 -17.01 -10.63
CA GLN A 190 -6.50 -18.41 -11.05
C GLN A 190 -7.18 -19.24 -9.95
N ALA A 191 -6.73 -19.12 -8.71
CA ALA A 191 -7.31 -19.84 -7.57
C ALA A 191 -8.75 -19.39 -7.29
N ALA A 192 -9.03 -18.08 -7.35
CA ALA A 192 -10.36 -17.53 -7.14
C ALA A 192 -11.35 -18.02 -8.24
N THR A 193 -10.92 -18.01 -9.50
CA THR A 193 -11.74 -18.52 -10.64
C THR A 193 -11.99 -20.02 -10.52
N ALA A 194 -10.97 -20.80 -10.17
CA ALA A 194 -11.10 -22.25 -9.98
C ALA A 194 -12.03 -22.62 -8.80
N LEU A 195 -12.11 -21.75 -7.78
CA LEU A 195 -13.04 -21.90 -6.66
C LEU A 195 -14.48 -21.54 -7.06
N GLY A 196 -14.67 -20.53 -7.91
CA GLY A 196 -15.98 -20.08 -8.38
C GLY A 196 -16.83 -19.34 -7.32
N ASP A 197 -16.25 -18.93 -6.20
CA ASP A 197 -16.93 -18.14 -5.15
C ASP A 197 -16.86 -16.65 -5.51
N PRO A 198 -18.00 -15.95 -5.76
CA PRO A 198 -18.00 -14.55 -6.19
C PRO A 198 -17.36 -13.60 -5.20
N VAL A 199 -17.46 -13.86 -3.88
CA VAL A 199 -16.88 -13.02 -2.85
C VAL A 199 -15.35 -13.18 -2.83
N VAL A 200 -14.85 -14.39 -3.01
CA VAL A 200 -13.39 -14.67 -3.12
C VAL A 200 -12.82 -14.13 -4.43
N MET A 201 -13.60 -14.15 -5.52
CA MET A 201 -13.25 -13.48 -6.78
C MET A 201 -13.16 -11.95 -6.56
N GLY A 202 -14.10 -11.37 -5.82
CA GLY A 202 -14.05 -9.97 -5.39
C GLY A 202 -12.80 -9.64 -4.58
N LEU A 203 -12.41 -10.52 -3.64
CA LEU A 203 -11.18 -10.35 -2.84
C LEU A 203 -9.92 -10.37 -3.71
N SER A 204 -9.85 -11.29 -4.68
CA SER A 204 -8.74 -11.32 -5.63
C SER A 204 -8.69 -10.05 -6.48
N ALA A 205 -9.82 -9.58 -6.99
CA ALA A 205 -9.91 -8.33 -7.75
C ALA A 205 -9.52 -7.11 -6.90
N TRP A 206 -9.95 -7.05 -5.64
CA TRP A 206 -9.55 -6.02 -4.70
C TRP A 206 -8.03 -6.01 -4.48
N THR A 207 -7.41 -7.18 -4.32
CA THR A 207 -5.97 -7.33 -4.18
C THR A 207 -5.23 -6.82 -5.44
N GLN A 208 -5.71 -7.20 -6.63
CA GLN A 208 -5.16 -6.75 -7.92
C GLN A 208 -5.27 -5.22 -8.07
N ALA A 209 -6.43 -4.64 -7.76
CA ALA A 209 -6.64 -3.20 -7.83
C ALA A 209 -5.73 -2.44 -6.86
N HIS A 210 -5.55 -2.93 -5.64
CA HIS A 210 -4.62 -2.38 -4.66
C HIS A 210 -3.16 -2.44 -5.11
N ALA A 211 -2.73 -3.58 -5.67
CA ALA A 211 -1.37 -3.76 -6.17
C ALA A 211 -1.11 -2.83 -7.37
N ALA A 212 -2.04 -2.74 -8.32
CA ALA A 212 -1.94 -1.83 -9.46
C ALA A 212 -1.90 -0.35 -9.03
N ALA A 213 -2.76 0.06 -8.08
CA ALA A 213 -2.73 1.41 -7.51
C ALA A 213 -1.41 1.70 -6.80
N GLY A 214 -0.82 0.70 -6.13
CA GLY A 214 0.51 0.81 -5.51
C GLY A 214 1.65 1.06 -6.49
N CYS A 215 1.46 0.72 -7.77
CA CYS A 215 2.36 1.03 -8.88
C CYS A 215 2.00 2.35 -9.61
N GLY A 216 0.98 3.10 -9.15
CA GLY A 216 0.48 4.28 -9.84
C GLY A 216 -0.37 3.98 -11.09
N LEU A 217 -0.76 2.73 -11.32
CA LEU A 217 -1.55 2.29 -12.46
C LEU A 217 -3.06 2.48 -12.20
N TYR A 218 -3.46 3.71 -11.82
CA TYR A 218 -4.83 4.04 -11.40
C TYR A 218 -5.90 3.68 -12.43
N PRO A 219 -5.73 3.91 -13.76
CA PRO A 219 -6.74 3.51 -14.74
C PRO A 219 -6.95 1.98 -14.80
N ARG A 220 -5.89 1.17 -14.62
CA ARG A 220 -5.99 -0.29 -14.53
C ARG A 220 -6.71 -0.72 -13.25
N ALA A 221 -6.30 -0.15 -12.12
CA ALA A 221 -6.89 -0.43 -10.82
C ALA A 221 -8.39 -0.14 -10.81
N GLN A 222 -8.80 1.01 -11.38
CA GLN A 222 -10.21 1.38 -11.52
C GLN A 222 -10.99 0.36 -12.34
N ARG A 223 -10.51 0.00 -13.54
CA ARG A 223 -11.21 -0.99 -14.38
C ARG A 223 -11.39 -2.34 -13.70
N ILE A 224 -10.40 -2.77 -12.89
CA ILE A 224 -10.50 -4.01 -12.11
C ILE A 224 -11.58 -3.88 -11.04
N ALA A 225 -11.55 -2.79 -10.26
CA ALA A 225 -12.52 -2.55 -9.19
C ALA A 225 -13.95 -2.40 -9.73
N ASP A 226 -14.16 -1.60 -10.79
CA ASP A 226 -15.48 -1.36 -11.39
C ASP A 226 -16.11 -2.65 -11.94
N ARG A 227 -15.31 -3.53 -12.58
CA ARG A 227 -15.80 -4.83 -13.03
C ARG A 227 -16.21 -5.72 -11.87
N ALA A 228 -15.39 -5.80 -10.83
CA ALA A 228 -15.70 -6.63 -9.67
C ALA A 228 -16.90 -6.10 -8.86
N VAL A 229 -17.12 -4.78 -8.83
CA VAL A 229 -18.34 -4.17 -8.29
C VAL A 229 -19.55 -4.67 -9.09
N ALA A 230 -19.52 -4.55 -10.42
CA ALA A 230 -20.62 -4.98 -11.27
C ALA A 230 -20.92 -6.49 -11.14
N ASP A 231 -19.87 -7.33 -11.03
CA ASP A 231 -20.03 -8.77 -10.86
C ASP A 231 -20.71 -9.12 -9.52
N LEU A 232 -20.33 -8.46 -8.41
CA LEU A 232 -20.91 -8.68 -7.09
C LEU A 232 -22.34 -8.13 -6.97
N GLU A 233 -22.68 -7.03 -7.63
CA GLU A 233 -24.03 -6.48 -7.68
C GLU A 233 -25.03 -7.46 -8.32
N GLN A 234 -24.56 -8.33 -9.24
CA GLN A 234 -25.37 -9.36 -9.87
C GLN A 234 -25.58 -10.60 -8.98
N ALA A 235 -24.85 -10.70 -7.84
CA ALA A 235 -24.94 -11.81 -6.91
C ALA A 235 -25.31 -11.33 -5.49
N PRO A 236 -26.51 -10.77 -5.29
CA PRO A 236 -26.92 -10.23 -4.00
C PRO A 236 -27.15 -11.32 -2.94
N GLY A 237 -27.00 -10.94 -1.68
CA GLY A 237 -27.34 -11.82 -0.54
C GLY A 237 -26.27 -12.84 -0.16
N LEU A 238 -25.09 -12.76 -0.76
CA LEU A 238 -23.96 -13.62 -0.38
C LEU A 238 -23.41 -13.23 1.00
N PRO A 239 -23.01 -14.21 1.84
CA PRO A 239 -22.24 -13.95 3.06
C PRO A 239 -21.00 -13.11 2.74
N ASP A 240 -20.71 -12.09 3.54
CA ASP A 240 -19.62 -11.14 3.37
C ASP A 240 -19.64 -10.33 2.03
N GLY A 241 -20.69 -10.49 1.22
CA GLY A 241 -20.80 -9.84 -0.09
C GLY A 241 -20.90 -8.32 -0.02
N ARG A 242 -21.63 -7.78 0.99
CA ARG A 242 -21.76 -6.34 1.20
C ARG A 242 -20.46 -5.70 1.62
N GLU A 243 -19.72 -6.36 2.51
CA GLU A 243 -18.41 -5.92 2.98
C GLU A 243 -17.39 -5.90 1.82
N MET A 244 -17.41 -6.95 1.00
CA MET A 244 -16.53 -7.02 -0.17
C MET A 244 -16.87 -5.95 -1.20
N LEU A 245 -18.16 -5.75 -1.48
CA LEU A 245 -18.65 -4.69 -2.37
C LEU A 245 -18.22 -3.29 -1.86
N GLY A 246 -18.40 -3.04 -0.57
CA GLY A 246 -17.97 -1.77 0.05
C GLY A 246 -16.46 -1.55 -0.06
N GLN A 247 -15.65 -2.58 0.11
CA GLN A 247 -14.19 -2.48 -0.05
C GLN A 247 -13.79 -2.20 -1.50
N LEU A 248 -14.45 -2.81 -2.48
CA LEU A 248 -14.22 -2.54 -3.91
C LEU A 248 -14.63 -1.12 -4.29
N LEU A 249 -15.76 -0.63 -3.77
CA LEU A 249 -16.19 0.76 -3.95
C LEU A 249 -15.16 1.76 -3.40
N MET A 250 -14.54 1.46 -2.26
CA MET A 250 -13.50 2.33 -1.71
C MET A 250 -12.24 2.38 -2.57
N VAL A 251 -11.82 1.24 -3.17
CA VAL A 251 -10.72 1.24 -4.14
C VAL A 251 -11.12 1.99 -5.41
N ALA A 252 -12.35 1.82 -5.90
CA ALA A 252 -12.87 2.55 -7.04
C ALA A 252 -12.91 4.07 -6.76
N ALA A 253 -13.35 4.48 -5.56
CA ALA A 253 -13.33 5.88 -5.12
C ALA A 253 -11.91 6.45 -5.12
N PHE A 254 -10.96 5.74 -4.51
CA PHE A 254 -9.55 6.15 -4.46
C PHE A 254 -8.95 6.33 -5.85
N THR A 255 -9.18 5.39 -6.75
CA THR A 255 -8.62 5.44 -8.11
C THR A 255 -9.26 6.54 -8.97
N ARG A 256 -10.57 6.79 -8.83
CA ARG A 256 -11.26 7.95 -9.45
C ARG A 256 -10.71 9.27 -8.93
N TYR A 257 -10.59 9.39 -7.61
CA TYR A 257 -10.04 10.58 -6.97
C TYR A 257 -8.61 10.88 -7.47
N ALA A 258 -7.76 9.85 -7.57
CA ALA A 258 -6.40 9.96 -8.09
C ALA A 258 -6.34 10.46 -9.55
N GLN A 259 -7.38 10.21 -10.33
CA GLN A 259 -7.52 10.64 -11.74
C GLN A 259 -8.30 11.94 -11.90
N GLY A 260 -8.66 12.62 -10.81
CA GLY A 260 -9.37 13.90 -10.82
C GLY A 260 -10.90 13.77 -10.99
N ASP A 261 -11.45 12.56 -11.06
CA ASP A 261 -12.90 12.33 -11.04
C ASP A 261 -13.43 12.38 -9.60
N VAL A 262 -13.52 13.60 -9.08
CA VAL A 262 -13.98 13.87 -7.71
C VAL A 262 -15.46 13.49 -7.53
N GLY A 263 -16.29 13.71 -8.56
CA GLY A 263 -17.72 13.39 -8.53
C GLY A 263 -17.95 11.88 -8.46
N GLY A 264 -17.31 11.11 -9.33
CA GLY A 264 -17.40 9.65 -9.31
C GLY A 264 -16.81 9.04 -8.04
N ALA A 265 -15.75 9.63 -7.49
CA ALA A 265 -15.21 9.23 -6.19
C ALA A 265 -16.21 9.45 -5.06
N ALA A 266 -16.84 10.63 -5.00
CA ALA A 266 -17.85 10.94 -3.98
C ALA A 266 -19.07 10.00 -4.05
N SER A 267 -19.54 9.68 -5.25
CA SER A 267 -20.64 8.72 -5.46
C SER A 267 -20.29 7.32 -4.94
N ALA A 268 -19.07 6.83 -5.22
CA ALA A 268 -18.62 5.53 -4.73
C ALA A 268 -18.47 5.49 -3.20
N VAL A 269 -18.00 6.60 -2.59
CA VAL A 269 -17.94 6.74 -1.13
C VAL A 269 -19.34 6.70 -0.52
N ALA A 270 -20.30 7.45 -1.07
CA ALA A 270 -21.67 7.49 -0.56
C ALA A 270 -22.34 6.11 -0.60
N GLU A 271 -22.13 5.33 -1.67
CA GLU A 271 -22.64 3.96 -1.74
C GLU A 271 -21.96 3.04 -0.72
N ALA A 272 -20.64 3.17 -0.51
CA ALA A 272 -19.95 2.44 0.54
C ALA A 272 -20.44 2.81 1.94
N GLU A 273 -20.73 4.10 2.22
CA GLU A 273 -21.33 4.56 3.47
C GLU A 273 -22.70 3.94 3.70
N ARG A 274 -23.57 3.88 2.67
CA ARG A 274 -24.86 3.21 2.73
C ARG A 274 -24.73 1.71 3.07
N LEU A 275 -23.77 1.02 2.49
CA LEU A 275 -23.49 -0.39 2.82
C LEU A 275 -22.99 -0.53 4.26
N ALA A 276 -22.15 0.39 4.73
CA ALA A 276 -21.62 0.38 6.08
C ALA A 276 -22.68 0.64 7.16
N GLU A 277 -23.75 1.39 6.84
CA GLU A 277 -24.93 1.52 7.73
C GLU A 277 -25.64 0.17 7.94
N LEU A 278 -25.61 -0.71 6.95
CA LEU A 278 -26.25 -2.04 7.02
C LEU A 278 -25.36 -3.08 7.71
N THR A 279 -24.02 -3.00 7.55
CA THR A 279 -23.09 -4.01 8.08
C THR A 279 -22.47 -3.61 9.41
N GLY A 280 -22.45 -2.31 9.74
CA GLY A 280 -21.65 -1.79 10.84
C GLY A 280 -20.15 -1.96 10.61
N GLN A 281 -19.39 -2.01 11.69
CA GLN A 281 -17.94 -2.32 11.66
C GLN A 281 -17.79 -3.84 11.55
N SER A 282 -17.25 -4.33 10.44
CA SER A 282 -17.09 -5.76 10.14
C SER A 282 -15.64 -6.12 9.89
N ALA A 283 -15.19 -7.24 10.44
CA ALA A 283 -13.88 -7.84 10.18
C ALA A 283 -13.91 -8.94 9.10
N ALA A 284 -15.01 -9.04 8.36
CA ALA A 284 -15.18 -10.01 7.29
C ALA A 284 -13.98 -10.05 6.35
N LEU A 285 -13.56 -11.22 5.94
CA LEU A 285 -12.39 -11.46 5.07
C LEU A 285 -11.08 -10.81 5.56
N GLY A 286 -11.00 -10.37 6.81
CA GLY A 286 -9.85 -9.61 7.35
C GLY A 286 -9.73 -8.19 6.79
N LEU A 287 -10.73 -7.67 6.06
CA LEU A 287 -10.66 -6.38 5.36
C LEU A 287 -11.08 -5.18 6.22
N ASN A 288 -11.78 -5.41 7.33
CA ASN A 288 -12.23 -4.37 8.26
C ASN A 288 -13.07 -3.27 7.58
N PHE A 289 -14.15 -3.67 6.90
CA PHE A 289 -15.10 -2.75 6.31
C PHE A 289 -15.98 -2.09 7.38
N GLY A 290 -16.35 -0.83 7.18
CA GLY A 290 -17.27 -0.12 8.05
C GLY A 290 -17.04 1.40 8.09
N PRO A 291 -17.85 2.16 8.86
CA PRO A 291 -17.82 3.62 8.87
C PRO A 291 -16.44 4.22 9.16
N THR A 292 -15.75 3.71 10.18
CA THR A 292 -14.41 4.21 10.56
C THR A 292 -13.36 3.95 9.48
N ASN A 293 -13.41 2.76 8.84
CA ASN A 293 -12.48 2.44 7.76
C ASN A 293 -12.72 3.31 6.51
N ILE A 294 -13.96 3.68 6.22
CA ILE A 294 -14.30 4.64 5.14
C ILE A 294 -13.66 6.00 5.45
N ARG A 295 -13.73 6.48 6.70
CA ARG A 295 -13.05 7.73 7.10
C ARG A 295 -11.53 7.65 6.93
N PHE A 296 -10.92 6.50 7.20
CA PHE A 296 -9.48 6.30 6.90
C PHE A 296 -9.17 6.48 5.42
N TRP A 297 -10.02 5.96 4.53
CA TRP A 297 -9.88 6.14 3.09
C TRP A 297 -10.05 7.61 2.67
N GLN A 298 -11.01 8.33 3.24
CA GLN A 298 -11.22 9.76 2.96
C GLN A 298 -10.00 10.57 3.39
N VAL A 299 -9.46 10.33 4.59
CA VAL A 299 -8.20 10.95 5.05
C VAL A 299 -7.05 10.63 4.11
N ASN A 300 -6.93 9.38 3.66
CA ASN A 300 -5.90 8.96 2.72
C ASN A 300 -6.00 9.69 1.37
N MET A 301 -7.19 9.79 0.79
CA MET A 301 -7.44 10.52 -0.46
C MET A 301 -7.09 12.01 -0.34
N ASP A 302 -7.58 12.67 0.70
CA ASP A 302 -7.38 14.11 0.91
C ASP A 302 -5.93 14.46 1.30
N ALA A 303 -5.19 13.55 1.95
CA ALA A 303 -3.76 13.75 2.26
C ALA A 303 -2.88 13.76 1.00
N ASP A 304 -3.27 13.02 -0.05
CA ASP A 304 -2.63 13.03 -1.36
C ASP A 304 -3.29 13.99 -2.36
N GLY A 305 -4.48 14.49 -2.05
CA GLY A 305 -5.23 15.41 -2.88
C GLY A 305 -4.82 16.88 -2.68
N ALA A 306 -5.67 17.76 -3.20
CA ALA A 306 -5.50 19.19 -3.07
C ALA A 306 -5.93 19.75 -1.70
N HIS A 307 -6.50 18.92 -0.83
CA HIS A 307 -7.21 19.35 0.37
C HIS A 307 -6.68 18.74 1.69
N PRO A 308 -5.36 18.85 2.02
CA PRO A 308 -4.80 18.25 3.24
C PRO A 308 -5.44 18.79 4.52
N GLY A 309 -5.97 20.02 4.53
CA GLY A 309 -6.74 20.57 5.65
C GLY A 309 -8.02 19.79 5.93
N ARG A 310 -8.72 19.30 4.89
CA ARG A 310 -9.90 18.46 5.03
C ARG A 310 -9.56 17.08 5.62
N ALA A 311 -8.43 16.48 5.22
CA ALA A 311 -7.94 15.25 5.84
C ALA A 311 -7.77 15.41 7.36
N VAL A 312 -7.17 16.54 7.80
CA VAL A 312 -6.99 16.86 9.23
C VAL A 312 -8.33 17.04 9.94
N GLU A 313 -9.30 17.69 9.29
CA GLU A 313 -10.63 17.91 9.88
C GLU A 313 -11.39 16.58 10.05
N ILE A 314 -11.40 15.73 9.03
CA ILE A 314 -12.00 14.39 9.12
C ILE A 314 -11.34 13.60 10.26
N ALA A 315 -10.01 13.63 10.35
CA ALA A 315 -9.24 12.87 11.34
C ALA A 315 -9.55 13.25 12.79
N ARG A 316 -9.96 14.50 13.08
CA ARG A 316 -10.36 14.96 14.42
C ARG A 316 -11.57 14.24 14.98
N HIS A 317 -12.44 13.72 14.09
CA HIS A 317 -13.69 13.05 14.45
C HIS A 317 -13.60 11.53 14.34
N VAL A 318 -12.39 10.98 14.16
CA VAL A 318 -12.17 9.54 14.02
C VAL A 318 -11.45 8.99 15.24
N ASN A 319 -12.00 7.93 15.83
CA ASN A 319 -11.30 7.11 16.81
C ASN A 319 -10.61 5.93 16.08
N PRO A 320 -9.28 5.91 15.95
CA PRO A 320 -8.60 4.83 15.23
C PRO A 320 -8.77 3.45 15.87
N ASN A 321 -9.11 3.39 17.17
CA ASN A 321 -9.27 2.13 17.89
C ASN A 321 -10.54 1.37 17.49
N ASP A 322 -11.50 2.03 16.81
CA ASP A 322 -12.69 1.35 16.28
C ASP A 322 -12.34 0.36 15.15
N VAL A 323 -11.13 0.48 14.58
CA VAL A 323 -10.54 -0.51 13.66
C VAL A 323 -9.34 -1.16 14.35
N PRO A 324 -9.51 -2.31 15.04
CA PRO A 324 -8.47 -2.90 15.88
C PRO A 324 -7.39 -3.64 15.06
N VAL A 325 -6.89 -3.01 14.00
CA VAL A 325 -5.85 -3.54 13.11
C VAL A 325 -4.70 -2.56 13.02
N VAL A 326 -3.57 -2.95 13.56
CA VAL A 326 -2.35 -2.11 13.66
C VAL A 326 -1.96 -1.51 12.31
N SER A 327 -1.98 -2.30 11.24
CA SER A 327 -1.62 -1.81 9.90
C SER A 327 -2.57 -0.69 9.40
N ARG A 328 -3.85 -0.73 9.77
CA ARG A 328 -4.82 0.31 9.40
C ARG A 328 -4.63 1.56 10.23
N GLN A 329 -4.46 1.41 11.55
CA GLN A 329 -4.19 2.52 12.47
C GLN A 329 -2.89 3.24 12.10
N ALA A 330 -1.80 2.50 11.88
CA ALA A 330 -0.53 3.09 11.48
C ALA A 330 -0.63 3.84 10.13
N GLY A 331 -1.37 3.28 9.15
CA GLY A 331 -1.65 3.96 7.89
C GLY A 331 -2.39 5.26 8.08
N PHE A 332 -3.45 5.27 8.89
CA PHE A 332 -4.20 6.47 9.24
C PHE A 332 -3.29 7.55 9.87
N HIS A 333 -2.49 7.19 10.87
CA HIS A 333 -1.57 8.15 11.51
C HIS A 333 -0.50 8.69 10.55
N ILE A 334 0.00 7.88 9.61
CA ILE A 334 0.92 8.33 8.56
C ILE A 334 0.23 9.37 7.66
N ASP A 335 -0.99 9.10 7.19
CA ASP A 335 -1.70 10.01 6.29
C ASP A 335 -2.09 11.31 7.00
N VAL A 336 -2.52 11.26 8.28
CA VAL A 336 -2.74 12.47 9.11
C VAL A 336 -1.45 13.27 9.31
N ALA A 337 -0.32 12.60 9.58
CA ALA A 337 0.98 13.27 9.74
C ALA A 337 1.38 14.02 8.46
N ARG A 338 1.21 13.40 7.30
CA ARG A 338 1.48 14.01 6.00
C ARG A 338 0.58 15.21 5.72
N ALA A 339 -0.71 15.07 5.98
CA ALA A 339 -1.66 16.17 5.85
C ALA A 339 -1.29 17.36 6.75
N LEU A 340 -0.93 17.11 8.01
CA LEU A 340 -0.46 18.12 8.96
C LEU A 340 0.83 18.80 8.48
N ALA A 341 1.81 18.04 8.00
CA ALA A 341 3.06 18.57 7.47
C ALA A 341 2.82 19.46 6.23
N ASN A 342 1.87 19.08 5.37
CA ASN A 342 1.51 19.82 4.17
C ASN A 342 0.80 21.16 4.47
N ILE A 343 0.15 21.29 5.63
CA ILE A 343 -0.42 22.57 6.10
C ILE A 343 0.49 23.32 7.10
N GLY A 344 1.75 22.88 7.25
CA GLY A 344 2.75 23.55 8.12
C GLY A 344 2.61 23.29 9.61
N GLN A 345 1.78 22.32 10.04
CA GLN A 345 1.62 21.95 11.46
C GLN A 345 2.64 20.86 11.84
N ASP A 346 3.92 21.15 11.66
CA ASP A 346 5.01 20.18 11.74
C ASP A 346 5.13 19.49 13.12
N GLN A 347 4.90 20.21 14.25
CA GLN A 347 4.92 19.56 15.57
C GLN A 347 3.81 18.52 15.75
N ALA A 348 2.61 18.79 15.23
CA ALA A 348 1.52 17.84 15.26
C ALA A 348 1.81 16.65 14.34
N ALA A 349 2.40 16.89 13.16
CA ALA A 349 2.85 15.86 12.23
C ALA A 349 3.87 14.90 12.87
N ILE A 350 4.87 15.44 13.57
CA ILE A 350 5.87 14.63 14.30
C ILE A 350 5.19 13.70 15.30
N ARG A 351 4.26 14.21 16.11
CA ARG A 351 3.53 13.38 17.09
C ARG A 351 2.80 12.20 16.41
N GLN A 352 2.17 12.45 15.26
CA GLN A 352 1.47 11.41 14.49
C GLN A 352 2.44 10.38 13.90
N PHE A 353 3.58 10.81 13.35
CA PHE A 353 4.60 9.89 12.87
C PHE A 353 5.19 9.02 13.99
N LEU A 354 5.48 9.59 15.15
CA LEU A 354 5.99 8.85 16.30
C LEU A 354 4.96 7.86 16.85
N LEU A 355 3.67 8.19 16.79
CA LEU A 355 2.60 7.25 17.13
C LEU A 355 2.54 6.11 16.12
N ALA A 356 2.57 6.41 14.83
CA ALA A 356 2.62 5.39 13.76
C ALA A 356 3.86 4.49 13.90
N GLU A 357 5.02 5.06 14.22
CA GLU A 357 6.27 4.29 14.38
C GLU A 357 6.21 3.35 15.59
N ARG A 358 5.61 3.77 16.71
CA ARG A 358 5.39 2.88 17.86
C ARG A 358 4.47 1.71 17.53
N LEU A 359 3.42 1.95 16.74
CA LEU A 359 2.48 0.92 16.32
C LEU A 359 3.11 -0.04 15.29
N ALA A 360 3.83 0.49 14.31
CA ALA A 360 4.29 -0.24 13.15
C ALA A 360 5.67 0.24 12.66
N PRO A 361 6.75 -0.10 13.36
CA PRO A 361 8.09 0.40 13.05
C PRO A 361 8.53 0.12 11.59
N GLN A 362 8.31 -1.11 11.09
CA GLN A 362 8.69 -1.46 9.73
C GLN A 362 7.94 -0.62 8.69
N ARG A 363 6.62 -0.44 8.87
CA ARG A 363 5.79 0.34 7.95
C ARG A 363 6.26 1.80 7.82
N VAL A 364 6.67 2.42 8.92
CA VAL A 364 7.15 3.82 8.94
C VAL A 364 8.56 3.90 8.36
N ARG A 365 9.49 3.06 8.86
CA ARG A 365 10.91 3.13 8.50
C ARG A 365 11.18 2.74 7.06
N MET A 366 10.34 1.90 6.47
CA MET A 366 10.46 1.43 5.10
C MET A 366 9.64 2.26 4.10
N SER A 367 8.98 3.33 4.54
CA SER A 367 8.12 4.15 3.67
C SER A 367 8.89 5.31 3.03
N PRO A 368 9.11 5.29 1.69
CA PRO A 368 9.73 6.42 1.00
C PRO A 368 8.96 7.73 1.19
N ILE A 369 7.63 7.65 1.27
CA ILE A 369 6.76 8.80 1.48
C ILE A 369 6.99 9.44 2.85
N VAL A 370 7.15 8.62 3.90
CA VAL A 370 7.50 9.13 5.25
C VAL A 370 8.88 9.78 5.24
N GLN A 371 9.86 9.17 4.56
CA GLN A 371 11.21 9.73 4.40
C GLN A 371 11.17 11.11 3.75
N GLU A 372 10.43 11.27 2.64
CA GLU A 372 10.31 12.55 1.93
C GLU A 372 9.58 13.60 2.76
N THR A 373 8.49 13.23 3.44
CA THR A 373 7.79 14.15 4.34
C THR A 373 8.70 14.62 5.47
N ALA A 374 9.43 13.69 6.12
CA ALA A 374 10.38 14.00 7.20
C ALA A 374 11.53 14.88 6.70
N ARG A 375 12.06 14.64 5.50
CA ARG A 375 13.08 15.49 4.85
C ARG A 375 12.56 16.91 4.63
N GLY A 376 11.36 17.06 4.07
CA GLY A 376 10.74 18.37 3.86
C GLY A 376 10.50 19.14 5.18
N MET A 377 10.14 18.45 6.24
CA MET A 377 10.03 19.04 7.59
C MET A 377 11.40 19.47 8.13
N LEU A 378 12.45 18.65 7.96
CA LEU A 378 13.81 18.94 8.39
C LEU A 378 14.39 20.18 7.67
N GLU A 379 14.14 20.31 6.36
CA GLU A 379 14.53 21.49 5.57
C GLU A 379 13.89 22.79 6.12
N ARG A 380 12.64 22.74 6.53
CA ARG A 380 11.97 23.88 7.18
C ARG A 380 12.52 24.16 8.56
N ALA A 381 12.81 23.11 9.33
CA ALA A 381 13.32 23.21 10.70
C ALA A 381 14.74 23.80 10.77
N ARG A 382 15.58 23.63 9.74
CA ARG A 382 16.93 24.24 9.67
C ARG A 382 16.91 25.77 9.77
N ARG A 383 15.77 26.40 9.54
CA ARG A 383 15.55 27.84 9.66
C ARG A 383 15.02 28.25 11.03
N GLY A 384 14.86 27.32 11.98
CA GLY A 384 14.35 27.51 13.32
C GLY A 384 15.06 26.66 14.37
N THR A 385 14.74 26.83 15.67
CA THR A 385 15.34 26.09 16.79
C THR A 385 14.93 24.61 16.78
N GLY A 386 15.92 23.74 16.95
CA GLY A 386 15.93 22.32 16.75
C GLY A 386 14.83 21.48 17.41
N TRP A 387 14.29 20.54 16.65
CA TRP A 387 13.36 19.53 17.08
C TRP A 387 14.08 18.18 17.23
N VAL A 388 14.33 17.78 18.47
CA VAL A 388 15.06 16.55 18.80
C VAL A 388 14.31 15.32 18.27
N GLU A 389 12.98 15.33 18.43
CA GLU A 389 12.13 14.24 17.97
C GLU A 389 12.16 14.07 16.45
N LEU A 390 12.17 15.16 15.68
CA LEU A 390 12.25 15.09 14.22
C LEU A 390 13.60 14.50 13.77
N ARG A 391 14.70 14.92 14.38
CA ARG A 391 16.03 14.38 14.08
C ARG A 391 16.10 12.90 14.38
N GLY A 392 15.60 12.48 15.54
CA GLY A 392 15.54 11.05 15.88
C GLY A 392 14.67 10.25 14.92
N LEU A 393 13.55 10.80 14.45
CA LEU A 393 12.74 10.18 13.39
C LEU A 393 13.54 10.08 12.08
N CYS A 394 14.17 11.17 11.63
CA CYS A 394 14.97 11.23 10.42
C CYS A 394 16.09 10.16 10.41
N GLU A 395 16.83 10.04 11.53
CA GLU A 395 17.86 9.00 11.68
C GLU A 395 17.29 7.59 11.52
N ARG A 396 16.15 7.29 12.17
CA ARG A 396 15.53 5.96 12.12
C ARG A 396 14.93 5.62 10.76
N VAL A 397 14.42 6.61 10.02
CA VAL A 397 13.92 6.41 8.65
C VAL A 397 15.01 6.57 7.57
N GLY A 398 16.26 6.83 7.95
CA GLY A 398 17.39 6.90 7.03
C GLY A 398 17.52 8.23 6.26
N VAL A 399 16.93 9.31 6.76
CA VAL A 399 17.12 10.67 6.21
C VAL A 399 18.37 11.29 6.81
N ALA A 400 19.29 11.77 5.97
CA ALA A 400 20.50 12.49 6.41
C ALA A 400 20.13 13.80 7.12
N LEU A 401 20.86 14.11 8.20
CA LEU A 401 20.69 15.31 9.02
C LEU A 401 21.45 16.54 8.47
#